data_b98f5dce99d26f7766517fff10f42045
#
_entry.id   b98f5dce99d26f7766517fff10f42045
#
_cell.length_a   1.000
_cell.length_b   1.000
_cell.length_c   1.000
_cell.angle_alpha   90.00
_cell.angle_beta   90.00
_cell.angle_gamma   90.00
#
_symmetry.space_group_name_H-M   'P 1'
#
loop_
_entity.id
_entity.type
_entity.pdbx_description
1 polymer ?
#
loop_
_entity_poly.entity_id
_entity_poly.type
_entity_poly.pdbx_seq_one_letter_code
_entity_poly.pdbx_strand_id
1 'polypeptide(L)'
;MKVVFVIPIFNDWDSLKILSEQIKKTSIKEKWNDVGLVIVNDCSTHDLDTSSKPFALKSTILNLISNQGNQRAISIGLSYINDQITDYDFIIILDADGEDKP
;
A
#
# COMPACT_ATOMS: atom_id res chain seq x y z
N MET A 1 -1.12 12.92 -13.46
CA MET A 1 -0.57 11.57 -13.49
C MET A 1 -1.09 10.79 -12.30
N LYS A 2 -1.60 9.61 -12.54
CA LYS A 2 -2.14 8.74 -11.48
C LYS A 2 -1.12 7.65 -11.16
N VAL A 3 -0.74 7.55 -9.89
CA VAL A 3 0.24 6.58 -9.41
C VAL A 3 -0.42 5.68 -8.36
N VAL A 4 -0.27 4.39 -8.52
CA VAL A 4 -0.81 3.40 -7.58
C VAL A 4 0.36 2.65 -6.94
N PHE A 5 0.37 2.60 -5.62
CA PHE A 5 1.38 1.86 -4.87
C PHE A 5 0.81 0.55 -4.38
N VAL A 6 1.55 -0.53 -4.56
CA VAL A 6 1.22 -1.85 -4.00
C VAL A 6 2.16 -2.12 -2.84
N ILE A 7 1.60 -2.31 -1.66
CA ILE A 7 2.38 -2.47 -0.43
C ILE A 7 1.91 -3.70 0.32
N PRO A 8 2.67 -4.81 0.25
CA PRO A 8 2.36 -5.97 1.08
C PRO A 8 2.79 -5.69 2.53
N ILE A 9 1.97 -6.10 3.49
CA ILE A 9 2.30 -5.94 4.90
C ILE A 9 1.99 -7.21 5.69
N PHE A 10 2.74 -7.39 6.76
CA PHE A 10 2.46 -8.37 7.79
C PHE A 10 2.84 -7.73 9.14
N ASN A 11 1.83 -7.24 9.87
CA ASN A 11 2.01 -6.53 11.15
C ASN A 11 2.79 -5.20 11.05
N ASP A 12 3.00 -4.68 9.85
CA ASP A 12 3.83 -3.49 9.61
C ASP A 12 3.00 -2.20 9.58
N TRP A 13 1.95 -2.12 10.40
CA TRP A 13 1.01 -1.00 10.35
C TRP A 13 1.67 0.34 10.67
N ASP A 14 2.57 0.38 11.66
CA ASP A 14 3.25 1.63 12.03
C ASP A 14 4.19 2.10 10.92
N SER A 15 4.95 1.17 10.36
CA SER A 15 5.83 1.48 9.23
C SER A 15 5.03 1.95 8.03
N LEU A 16 3.87 1.35 7.80
CA LEU A 16 2.99 1.72 6.70
C LEU A 16 2.48 3.16 6.86
N LYS A 17 2.13 3.58 8.05
CA LYS A 17 1.70 4.96 8.30
C LYS A 17 2.80 5.96 7.96
N ILE A 18 4.02 5.67 8.39
CA ILE A 18 5.18 6.52 8.08
C ILE A 18 5.41 6.57 6.58
N LEU A 19 5.37 5.42 5.93
CA LEU A 19 5.56 5.33 4.48
C LEU A 19 4.49 6.12 3.73
N SER A 20 3.22 6.03 4.16
CA SER A 20 2.14 6.75 3.49
C SER A 20 2.33 8.27 3.57
N GLU A 21 2.86 8.77 4.68
CA GLU A 21 3.17 10.20 4.82
C GLU A 21 4.30 10.62 3.90
N GLN A 22 5.32 9.77 3.75
CA GLN A 22 6.43 10.03 2.83
C GLN A 22 5.95 10.04 1.38
N ILE A 23 5.08 9.11 1.02
CA ILE A 23 4.49 9.06 -0.32
C ILE A 23 3.69 10.33 -0.59
N LYS A 24 2.91 10.79 0.39
CA LYS A 24 2.14 12.02 0.24
C LYS A 24 3.04 13.22 -0.03
N LYS A 25 4.12 13.35 0.73
CA LYS A 25 5.08 14.44 0.52
C LYS A 25 5.69 14.39 -0.87
N THR A 26 6.06 13.20 -1.32
CA THR A 26 6.62 13.01 -2.64
C THR A 26 5.59 13.35 -3.72
N SER A 27 4.34 12.96 -3.54
CA SER A 27 3.29 13.23 -4.51
C SER A 27 3.06 14.73 -4.70
N ILE A 28 3.14 15.49 -3.63
CA ILE A 28 3.03 16.95 -3.69
C ILE A 28 4.22 17.54 -4.42
N LYS A 29 5.42 17.12 -4.08
CA LYS A 29 6.66 17.60 -4.71
C LYS A 29 6.67 17.30 -6.20
N GLU A 30 6.26 16.09 -6.59
CA GLU A 30 6.27 15.65 -7.99
C GLU A 30 4.99 16.04 -8.73
N LYS A 31 4.03 16.67 -8.05
CA LYS A 31 2.76 17.15 -8.62
C LYS A 31 1.95 16.02 -9.27
N TRP A 32 1.91 14.87 -8.64
CA TRP A 32 1.04 13.78 -9.08
C TRP A 32 -0.42 14.14 -8.76
N ASN A 33 -1.30 13.96 -9.75
CA ASN A 33 -2.70 14.37 -9.63
C ASN A 33 -3.50 13.46 -8.71
N ASP A 34 -3.19 12.17 -8.72
CA ASP A 34 -3.94 11.17 -7.97
C ASP A 34 -2.97 10.08 -7.52
N VAL A 35 -3.03 9.75 -6.23
CA VAL A 35 -2.18 8.71 -5.66
C VAL A 35 -3.06 7.80 -4.83
N GLY A 36 -3.00 6.51 -5.12
CA GLY A 36 -3.72 5.50 -4.37
C GLY A 36 -2.80 4.46 -3.79
N LEU A 37 -3.18 3.90 -2.65
CA LEU A 37 -2.46 2.80 -2.03
C LEU A 37 -3.31 1.53 -2.12
N VAL A 38 -2.73 0.45 -2.61
CA VAL A 38 -3.31 -0.89 -2.50
C VAL A 38 -2.46 -1.65 -1.50
N ILE A 39 -3.01 -1.83 -0.32
CA ILE A 39 -2.32 -2.46 0.80
C ILE A 39 -2.79 -3.90 0.86
N VAL A 40 -1.86 -4.85 0.75
CA VAL A 40 -2.19 -6.27 0.84
C VAL A 40 -1.79 -6.75 2.22
N ASN A 41 -2.78 -6.94 3.07
CA ASN A 41 -2.57 -7.44 4.42
C ASN A 41 -2.45 -8.96 4.39
N ASP A 42 -1.22 -9.45 4.51
CA ASP A 42 -0.90 -10.87 4.37
C ASP A 42 -1.17 -11.62 5.68
N CYS A 43 -2.45 -11.57 6.12
CA CYS A 43 -2.93 -12.25 7.32
C CYS A 43 -2.18 -11.80 8.59
N SER A 44 -2.12 -10.47 8.80
CA SER A 44 -1.50 -9.91 9.99
C SER A 44 -2.16 -10.42 11.27
N THR A 45 -1.37 -10.66 12.31
CA THR A 45 -1.86 -11.08 13.62
C THR A 45 -2.29 -9.90 14.48
N HIS A 46 -1.89 -8.68 14.12
CA HIS A 46 -2.31 -7.45 14.78
C HIS A 46 -3.21 -6.67 13.83
N ASP A 47 -4.34 -6.22 14.36
CA ASP A 47 -5.29 -5.43 13.58
C ASP A 47 -4.86 -3.97 13.51
N LEU A 48 -5.24 -3.32 12.42
CA LEU A 48 -5.10 -1.88 12.29
C LEU A 48 -5.99 -1.20 13.33
N ASP A 49 -5.44 -0.23 14.05
CA ASP A 49 -6.24 0.60 14.94
C ASP A 49 -7.11 1.53 14.10
N THR A 50 -8.42 1.24 14.08
CA THR A 50 -9.38 2.01 13.31
C THR A 50 -9.89 3.26 14.03
N SER A 51 -9.47 3.47 15.26
CA SER A 51 -9.89 4.65 16.02
C SER A 51 -9.23 5.94 15.53
N SER A 52 -8.14 5.83 14.79
CA SER A 52 -7.47 6.97 14.16
C SER A 52 -7.53 6.82 12.64
N LYS A 53 -7.53 7.94 11.94
CA LYS A 53 -7.45 7.93 10.48
C LYS A 53 -6.04 7.47 10.10
N PRO A 54 -5.87 6.26 9.54
CA PRO A 54 -4.54 5.65 9.53
C PRO A 54 -3.61 6.18 8.45
N PHE A 55 -4.15 6.65 7.32
CA PHE A 55 -3.31 6.97 6.17
C PHE A 55 -3.62 8.34 5.63
N ALA A 56 -2.57 9.02 5.19
CA ALA A 56 -2.68 10.35 4.59
C ALA A 56 -3.22 10.33 3.17
N LEU A 57 -3.30 9.14 2.56
CA LEU A 57 -3.69 8.95 1.17
C LEU A 57 -4.89 8.00 1.07
N LYS A 58 -5.61 8.09 -0.05
CA LYS A 58 -6.66 7.16 -0.38
C LYS A 58 -6.10 5.75 -0.43
N SER A 59 -6.71 4.82 0.29
CA SER A 59 -6.17 3.46 0.40
C SER A 59 -7.26 2.41 0.31
N THR A 60 -6.89 1.27 -0.24
CA THR A 60 -7.69 0.05 -0.28
C THR A 60 -6.90 -1.03 0.43
N ILE A 61 -7.54 -1.75 1.36
CA ILE A 61 -6.88 -2.82 2.09
C ILE A 61 -7.48 -4.15 1.64
N LEU A 62 -6.63 -5.03 1.13
CA LEU A 62 -6.99 -6.39 0.77
C LEU A 62 -6.55 -7.31 1.89
N ASN A 63 -7.49 -7.90 2.60
CA ASN A 63 -7.20 -8.79 3.72
C ASN A 63 -7.16 -10.23 3.25
N LEU A 64 -5.99 -10.87 3.33
CA LEU A 64 -5.83 -12.27 2.96
C LEU A 64 -6.19 -13.16 4.15
N ILE A 65 -6.84 -14.29 3.87
CA ILE A 65 -7.30 -15.21 4.92
C ILE A 65 -6.19 -16.13 5.42
N SER A 66 -5.07 -16.18 4.70
CA SER A 66 -3.90 -16.96 5.12
C SER A 66 -2.64 -16.27 4.65
N ASN A 67 -1.54 -16.51 5.36
CA ASN A 67 -0.25 -15.91 5.00
C ASN A 67 0.25 -16.52 3.69
N GLN A 68 0.49 -15.68 2.69
CA GLN A 68 0.90 -16.11 1.35
C GLN A 68 2.35 -15.79 1.03
N GLY A 69 2.99 -14.92 1.83
CA GLY A 69 4.32 -14.40 1.54
C GLY A 69 4.29 -13.19 0.63
N ASN A 70 5.37 -12.41 0.64
CA ASN A 70 5.43 -11.11 -0.04
C ASN A 70 5.18 -11.20 -1.54
N GLN A 71 5.80 -12.15 -2.21
CA GLN A 71 5.68 -12.24 -3.67
C GLN A 71 4.24 -12.54 -4.10
N ARG A 72 3.58 -13.44 -3.39
CA ARG A 72 2.19 -13.78 -3.70
C ARG A 72 1.25 -12.64 -3.32
N ALA A 73 1.51 -11.97 -2.21
CA ALA A 73 0.74 -10.80 -1.81
C ALA A 73 0.83 -9.69 -2.86
N ILE A 74 2.03 -9.44 -3.39
CA ILE A 74 2.23 -8.47 -4.45
C ILE A 74 1.44 -8.88 -5.70
N SER A 75 1.48 -10.16 -6.09
CA SER A 75 0.74 -10.66 -7.24
C SER A 75 -0.77 -10.44 -7.07
N ILE A 76 -1.28 -10.68 -5.89
CA ILE A 76 -2.69 -10.45 -5.59
C ILE A 76 -3.05 -8.96 -5.71
N GLY A 77 -2.20 -8.08 -5.20
CA GLY A 77 -2.38 -6.65 -5.34
C GLY A 77 -2.38 -6.19 -6.79
N LEU A 78 -1.46 -6.71 -7.59
CA LEU A 78 -1.40 -6.39 -9.01
C LEU A 78 -2.63 -6.90 -9.77
N SER A 79 -3.12 -8.08 -9.45
CA SER A 79 -4.35 -8.62 -10.04
C SER A 79 -5.54 -7.74 -9.71
N TYR A 80 -5.63 -7.29 -8.45
CA TYR A 80 -6.70 -6.39 -8.04
C TYR A 80 -6.67 -5.09 -8.85
N ILE A 81 -5.50 -4.51 -9.03
CA ILE A 81 -5.35 -3.28 -9.80
C ILE A 81 -5.77 -3.51 -11.25
N ASN A 82 -5.33 -4.61 -11.84
CA ASN A 82 -5.67 -4.94 -13.22
C ASN A 82 -7.18 -5.07 -13.43
N ASP A 83 -7.89 -5.62 -12.44
CA ASP A 83 -9.33 -5.86 -12.54
C ASP A 83 -10.18 -4.64 -12.14
N GLN A 84 -9.72 -3.86 -11.17
CA GLN A 84 -10.56 -2.84 -10.52
C GLN A 84 -10.12 -1.41 -10.77
N ILE A 85 -8.89 -1.19 -11.20
CA ILE A 85 -8.35 0.15 -11.42
C ILE A 85 -7.86 0.24 -12.87
N THR A 86 -8.51 1.06 -13.67
CA THR A 86 -8.22 1.14 -15.09
C THR A 86 -7.46 2.39 -15.51
N ASP A 87 -7.47 3.41 -14.68
CA ASP A 87 -6.91 4.72 -15.01
C ASP A 87 -5.67 5.03 -14.19
N TYR A 88 -4.58 4.35 -14.48
CA TYR A 88 -3.31 4.66 -13.81
C TYR A 88 -2.19 4.77 -14.83
N ASP A 89 -1.20 5.60 -14.50
CA ASP A 89 -0.02 5.77 -15.33
C ASP A 89 1.13 4.88 -14.87
N PHE A 90 1.28 4.71 -13.54
CA PHE A 90 2.37 3.91 -12.98
C PHE A 90 1.89 3.10 -11.79
N ILE A 91 2.48 1.92 -11.64
CA ILE A 91 2.37 1.08 -10.44
C ILE A 91 3.76 1.02 -9.82
N ILE A 92 3.84 1.30 -8.52
CA ILE A 92 5.10 1.22 -7.77
C ILE A 92 4.89 0.22 -6.63
N ILE A 93 5.80 -0.73 -6.53
CA ILE A 93 5.78 -1.75 -5.48
C ILE A 93 6.77 -1.33 -4.40
N LEU A 94 6.27 -1.20 -3.16
CA LEU A 94 7.10 -0.84 -2.02
C LEU A 94 6.91 -1.84 -0.90
N ASP A 95 7.94 -2.03 -0.11
CA ASP A 95 7.92 -2.88 1.07
C ASP A 95 7.87 -2.00 2.31
N ALA A 96 6.97 -2.33 3.26
CA ALA A 96 6.77 -1.54 4.46
C ALA A 96 7.42 -2.16 5.70
N ASP A 97 8.32 -3.12 5.54
CA ASP A 97 8.89 -3.85 6.66
C ASP A 97 9.96 -3.08 7.45
N GLY A 98 10.33 -1.89 6.99
CA GLY A 98 11.31 -1.07 7.68
C GLY A 98 12.75 -1.49 7.49
N GLU A 99 13.01 -2.60 6.82
CA GLU A 99 14.36 -3.07 6.54
C GLU A 99 14.90 -2.48 5.25
N ASP A 100 14.03 -2.20 4.30
CA ASP A 100 14.38 -1.59 3.03
C ASP A 100 14.43 -0.08 3.19
N LYS A 101 15.49 0.40 3.77
CA LYS A 101 15.69 1.84 3.85
C LYS A 101 16.37 2.31 2.59
N PRO A 102 15.82 3.37 2.01
CA PRO A 102 16.50 3.99 0.88
C PRO A 102 17.84 4.55 1.28
#